data_e9ba3572e19b2c39f0489252a8596439
#
_entry.id   e9ba3572e19b2c39f0489252a8596439
#
_cell.length_a   1.000
_cell.length_b   1.000
_cell.length_c   1.000
_cell.angle_alpha   90.00
_cell.angle_beta   90.00
_cell.angle_gamma   90.00
#
_symmetry.space_group_name_H-M   'P 1'
#
loop_
_entity.id
_entity.type
_entity.pdbx_description
1 polymer ?
#
loop_
_entity_poly.entity_id
_entity_poly.type
_entity_poly.pdbx_seq_one_letter_code
_entity_poly.pdbx_strand_id
1 'polypeptide(L)'
;MFAHSICAGGPLPWPDLPFRWDRSGTHQEVVVFTDTSLVEAVGRSDCFKVAWMLESPRATRREYRWLWRNASAFDRVLTFEQGLLEALPHAKFCPLGGCWIAPEDWKVHQKTRNLSVIASAKRDMPGQKLRHEVIRRHSSAIDAILGRGYREIAGKIEGLGDYRYSLAIENCRQNYYFSEKLIDCLLTGTVPIYWGCPSIGLFFDKEGIIAFEHPRDLGLVLEQIGPEDYERRLPAIQRNLDLAKRYVYPEAHVWESIRDLF
;
A
#
# COMPACT_ATOMS: atom_id res chain seq x y z
N MET A 1 -7.45 12.16 -16.10
CA MET A 1 -6.00 12.40 -16.23
C MET A 1 -5.31 11.98 -14.94
N PHE A 2 -4.29 11.18 -15.04
CA PHE A 2 -3.56 10.69 -13.87
C PHE A 2 -2.23 11.43 -13.73
N ALA A 3 -1.98 11.99 -12.57
CA ALA A 3 -0.74 12.73 -12.35
C ALA A 3 0.50 11.83 -12.16
N HIS A 4 0.33 10.65 -11.57
CA HIS A 4 1.37 9.64 -11.39
C HIS A 4 0.75 8.26 -11.21
N SER A 5 1.27 7.22 -11.87
CA SER A 5 1.08 5.84 -11.42
C SER A 5 1.80 5.63 -10.10
N ILE A 6 1.18 4.92 -9.15
CA ILE A 6 1.86 4.49 -7.92
C ILE A 6 3.05 3.59 -8.26
N CYS A 7 2.96 2.91 -9.40
CA CYS A 7 4.02 2.06 -9.95
C CYS A 7 4.88 2.77 -11.01
N ALA A 8 4.66 4.08 -11.31
CA ALA A 8 5.46 4.79 -12.29
C ALA A 8 6.92 4.90 -11.82
N GLY A 9 7.81 4.23 -12.57
CA GLY A 9 9.23 4.12 -12.24
C GLY A 9 9.60 2.90 -11.39
N GLY A 10 8.63 2.03 -11.05
CA GLY A 10 8.88 0.72 -10.45
C GLY A 10 9.24 -0.36 -11.50
N PRO A 11 9.63 -1.55 -11.05
CA PRO A 11 10.03 -2.65 -11.93
C PRO A 11 8.86 -3.32 -12.68
N LEU A 12 7.62 -2.93 -12.38
CA LEU A 12 6.44 -3.58 -12.94
C LEU A 12 6.21 -3.14 -14.39
N PRO A 13 5.91 -4.07 -15.31
CA PRO A 13 5.37 -3.73 -16.61
C PRO A 13 4.00 -3.06 -16.44
N TRP A 14 3.65 -2.19 -17.38
CA TRP A 14 2.31 -1.59 -17.40
C TRP A 14 1.25 -2.70 -17.58
N PRO A 15 0.21 -2.75 -16.75
CA PRO A 15 -0.85 -3.74 -16.92
C PRO A 15 -1.59 -3.49 -18.24
N ASP A 16 -2.08 -4.56 -18.88
CA ASP A 16 -2.94 -4.47 -20.06
C ASP A 16 -4.34 -4.01 -19.63
N LEU A 17 -4.47 -2.71 -19.42
CA LEU A 17 -5.71 -2.05 -19.01
C LEU A 17 -6.05 -0.95 -20.02
N PRO A 18 -7.34 -0.78 -20.36
CA PRO A 18 -7.77 0.17 -21.39
C PRO A 18 -7.83 1.61 -20.89
N PHE A 19 -6.87 2.03 -20.06
CA PHE A 19 -6.72 3.43 -19.71
C PHE A 19 -5.26 3.88 -19.67
N ARG A 20 -5.06 5.20 -19.77
CA ARG A 20 -3.74 5.82 -19.84
C ARG A 20 -3.52 6.81 -18.71
N TRP A 21 -2.29 6.87 -18.25
CA TRP A 21 -1.78 7.98 -17.46
C TRP A 21 -1.43 9.14 -18.41
N ASP A 22 -2.36 10.08 -18.59
CA ASP A 22 -2.17 11.21 -19.47
C ASP A 22 -2.47 12.52 -18.74
N ARG A 23 -1.57 13.47 -18.85
CA ARG A 23 -1.70 14.81 -18.28
C ARG A 23 -2.18 15.85 -19.29
N SER A 24 -2.28 15.52 -20.56
CA SER A 24 -2.68 16.48 -21.61
C SER A 24 -4.12 16.93 -21.49
N GLY A 25 -4.98 16.11 -20.91
CA GLY A 25 -6.40 16.44 -20.68
C GLY A 25 -7.25 16.53 -21.94
N THR A 26 -6.75 16.07 -23.05
CA THR A 26 -7.33 16.37 -24.37
C THR A 26 -8.43 15.43 -24.83
N HIS A 27 -8.62 14.28 -24.19
CA HIS A 27 -9.63 13.33 -24.67
C HIS A 27 -10.21 12.53 -23.58
N GLN A 28 -11.55 12.55 -23.36
CA GLN A 28 -11.94 11.37 -22.65
C GLN A 28 -13.41 11.31 -22.31
N GLU A 29 -13.97 10.15 -22.53
CA GLU A 29 -15.31 9.83 -22.04
C GLU A 29 -15.31 9.73 -20.50
N VAL A 30 -14.24 9.17 -19.93
CA VAL A 30 -14.05 9.05 -18.46
C VAL A 30 -12.70 9.62 -18.04
N VAL A 31 -12.70 10.50 -17.06
CA VAL A 31 -11.47 11.09 -16.48
C VAL A 31 -11.38 10.78 -14.99
N VAL A 32 -10.23 10.24 -14.55
CA VAL A 32 -9.97 9.97 -13.16
C VAL A 32 -9.05 11.03 -12.58
N PHE A 33 -9.54 11.73 -11.57
CA PHE A 33 -8.83 12.78 -10.83
C PHE A 33 -8.32 12.21 -9.52
N THR A 34 -7.04 12.44 -9.20
CA THR A 34 -6.42 11.92 -7.98
C THR A 34 -5.99 13.03 -7.05
N ASP A 35 -6.19 12.87 -5.77
CA ASP A 35 -5.71 13.74 -4.68
C ASP A 35 -5.71 15.24 -5.07
N THR A 36 -4.55 15.83 -5.35
CA THR A 36 -4.42 17.27 -5.66
C THR A 36 -5.08 17.69 -6.97
N SER A 37 -5.34 16.78 -7.91
CA SER A 37 -6.00 17.09 -9.18
C SER A 37 -7.53 17.11 -9.09
N LEU A 38 -8.12 16.74 -7.95
CA LEU A 38 -9.59 16.75 -7.78
C LEU A 38 -10.22 18.10 -8.11
N VAL A 39 -9.55 19.20 -7.82
CA VAL A 39 -10.06 20.55 -8.08
C VAL A 39 -10.24 20.85 -9.57
N GLU A 40 -9.54 20.15 -10.44
CA GLU A 40 -9.61 20.29 -11.89
C GLU A 40 -10.92 19.74 -12.48
N ALA A 41 -11.64 18.90 -11.72
CA ALA A 41 -12.94 18.37 -12.12
C ALA A 41 -14.07 19.43 -12.12
N VAL A 42 -13.88 20.51 -11.36
CA VAL A 42 -14.89 21.58 -11.27
C VAL A 42 -14.99 22.34 -12.58
N GLY A 43 -16.22 22.48 -13.08
CA GLY A 43 -16.48 23.15 -14.34
C GLY A 43 -16.32 22.28 -15.60
N ARG A 44 -15.83 21.04 -15.46
CA ARG A 44 -15.87 20.08 -16.58
C ARG A 44 -17.24 19.43 -16.70
N SER A 45 -17.77 19.42 -17.93
CA SER A 45 -19.05 18.78 -18.29
C SER A 45 -18.92 17.88 -19.51
N ASP A 46 -17.71 17.74 -20.02
CA ASP A 46 -17.34 17.03 -21.25
C ASP A 46 -16.94 15.56 -21.05
N CYS A 47 -16.97 15.09 -19.80
CA CYS A 47 -16.55 13.75 -19.45
C CYS A 47 -17.26 13.24 -18.19
N PHE A 48 -17.28 11.91 -18.01
CA PHE A 48 -17.62 11.26 -16.77
C PHE A 48 -16.44 11.42 -15.79
N LYS A 49 -16.72 11.92 -14.59
CA LYS A 49 -15.69 12.32 -13.61
C LYS A 49 -15.60 11.34 -12.46
N VAL A 50 -14.42 10.76 -12.28
CA VAL A 50 -14.11 9.84 -11.20
C VAL A 50 -13.11 10.48 -10.25
N ALA A 51 -13.43 10.61 -8.98
CA ALA A 51 -12.45 10.93 -7.93
C ALA A 51 -11.79 9.65 -7.46
N TRP A 52 -10.46 9.62 -7.35
CA TRP A 52 -9.72 8.51 -6.76
C TRP A 52 -8.77 9.00 -5.67
N MET A 53 -9.07 8.62 -4.41
CA MET A 53 -8.26 8.97 -3.25
C MET A 53 -7.17 7.93 -3.03
N LEU A 54 -5.92 8.32 -3.27
CA LEU A 54 -4.74 7.45 -3.16
C LEU A 54 -4.15 7.44 -1.76
N GLU A 55 -4.08 8.60 -1.12
CA GLU A 55 -3.47 8.74 0.19
C GLU A 55 -4.53 8.74 1.31
N SER A 56 -4.09 8.50 2.51
CA SER A 56 -4.98 8.52 3.68
C SER A 56 -5.45 9.94 4.01
N PRO A 57 -6.61 10.12 4.70
CA PRO A 57 -7.08 11.43 5.17
C PRO A 57 -6.07 12.17 6.04
N ARG A 58 -5.11 11.45 6.63
CA ARG A 58 -4.07 12.06 7.43
C ARG A 58 -2.95 12.67 6.59
N ALA A 59 -2.67 12.09 5.43
CA ALA A 59 -1.68 12.58 4.48
C ALA A 59 -2.22 13.73 3.63
N THR A 60 -3.45 13.60 3.14
CA THR A 60 -4.10 14.53 2.21
C THR A 60 -5.38 15.12 2.80
N ARG A 61 -5.25 15.69 4.01
CA ARG A 61 -6.41 16.21 4.78
C ARG A 61 -7.16 17.32 4.05
N ARG A 62 -6.46 18.14 3.26
CA ARG A 62 -7.06 19.24 2.50
C ARG A 62 -7.93 18.71 1.39
N GLU A 63 -7.45 17.72 0.67
CA GLU A 63 -8.10 17.04 -0.45
C GLU A 63 -9.36 16.32 0.02
N TYR A 64 -9.30 15.59 1.13
CA TYR A 64 -10.49 14.97 1.73
C TYR A 64 -11.55 15.99 2.15
N ARG A 65 -11.15 17.09 2.81
CA ARG A 65 -12.10 18.16 3.18
C ARG A 65 -12.74 18.81 1.95
N TRP A 66 -11.96 18.97 0.89
CA TRP A 66 -12.46 19.52 -0.35
C TRP A 66 -13.44 18.54 -1.01
N LEU A 67 -13.08 17.26 -1.10
CA LEU A 67 -13.94 16.22 -1.66
C LEU A 67 -15.28 16.12 -0.90
N TRP A 68 -15.27 16.14 0.42
CA TRP A 68 -16.49 16.14 1.22
C TRP A 68 -17.48 17.25 0.88
N ARG A 69 -16.99 18.42 0.45
CA ARG A 69 -17.81 19.57 0.08
C ARG A 69 -18.22 19.55 -1.39
N ASN A 70 -17.50 18.85 -2.23
CA ASN A 70 -17.62 18.88 -3.69
C ASN A 70 -17.86 17.49 -4.30
N ALA A 71 -18.27 16.51 -3.50
CA ALA A 71 -18.45 15.13 -3.96
C ALA A 71 -19.47 15.03 -5.10
N SER A 72 -20.48 15.91 -5.12
CA SER A 72 -21.47 16.00 -6.21
C SER A 72 -20.90 16.46 -7.56
N ALA A 73 -19.66 16.95 -7.59
CA ALA A 73 -18.96 17.24 -8.84
C ALA A 73 -18.46 15.98 -9.57
N PHE A 74 -18.50 14.82 -8.91
CA PHE A 74 -18.04 13.54 -9.45
C PHE A 74 -19.21 12.58 -9.66
N ASP A 75 -19.13 11.83 -10.73
CA ASP A 75 -20.09 10.76 -11.02
C ASP A 75 -19.77 9.49 -10.23
N ARG A 76 -18.49 9.34 -9.81
CA ARG A 76 -18.02 8.25 -8.95
C ARG A 76 -16.86 8.68 -8.05
N VAL A 77 -16.85 8.17 -6.81
CA VAL A 77 -15.76 8.38 -5.86
C VAL A 77 -15.14 7.02 -5.51
N LEU A 78 -13.86 6.84 -5.78
CA LEU A 78 -13.09 5.64 -5.44
C LEU A 78 -12.23 5.94 -4.21
N THR A 79 -12.46 5.17 -3.15
CA THR A 79 -11.80 5.42 -1.86
C THR A 79 -11.76 4.16 -1.00
N PHE A 80 -10.87 4.12 -0.02
CA PHE A 80 -10.86 3.16 1.07
C PHE A 80 -11.33 3.81 2.38
N GLU A 81 -11.66 5.10 2.39
CA GLU A 81 -12.09 5.80 3.60
C GLU A 81 -13.56 5.49 3.90
N GLN A 82 -13.78 4.92 5.09
CA GLN A 82 -15.07 4.36 5.50
C GLN A 82 -16.19 5.43 5.54
N GLY A 83 -15.91 6.62 6.05
CA GLY A 83 -16.91 7.68 6.16
C GLY A 83 -17.43 8.15 4.78
N LEU A 84 -16.56 8.24 3.77
CA LEU A 84 -16.97 8.54 2.40
C LEU A 84 -17.80 7.40 1.79
N LEU A 85 -17.41 6.15 2.04
CA LEU A 85 -18.15 4.97 1.56
C LEU A 85 -19.56 4.90 2.16
N GLU A 86 -19.73 5.28 3.42
CA GLU A 86 -21.01 5.27 4.10
C GLU A 86 -21.89 6.47 3.72
N ALA A 87 -21.29 7.63 3.48
CA ALA A 87 -22.03 8.88 3.25
C ALA A 87 -22.40 9.12 1.79
N LEU A 88 -21.61 8.62 0.84
CA LEU A 88 -21.80 8.92 -0.58
C LEU A 88 -22.32 7.69 -1.34
N PRO A 89 -23.55 7.75 -1.89
CA PRO A 89 -24.15 6.61 -2.61
C PRO A 89 -23.40 6.23 -3.90
N HIS A 90 -22.61 7.15 -4.46
CA HIS A 90 -21.77 6.93 -5.65
C HIS A 90 -20.30 6.63 -5.29
N ALA A 91 -19.97 6.45 -4.00
CA ALA A 91 -18.66 5.97 -3.59
C ALA A 91 -18.55 4.45 -3.75
N LYS A 92 -17.38 4.00 -4.23
CA LYS A 92 -17.03 2.57 -4.30
C LYS A 92 -15.69 2.32 -3.59
N PHE A 93 -15.60 1.18 -2.94
CA PHE A 93 -14.36 0.74 -2.31
C PHE A 93 -13.30 0.47 -3.37
N CYS A 94 -12.13 1.08 -3.18
CA CYS A 94 -10.96 0.89 -4.03
C CYS A 94 -9.72 0.81 -3.14
N PRO A 95 -9.12 -0.39 -2.98
CA PRO A 95 -7.91 -0.56 -2.19
C PRO A 95 -6.71 0.08 -2.88
N LEU A 96 -5.75 0.56 -2.10
CA LEU A 96 -4.53 1.14 -2.65
C LEU A 96 -3.57 0.05 -3.15
N GLY A 97 -3.06 -0.79 -2.27
CA GLY A 97 -2.06 -1.80 -2.66
C GLY A 97 -0.78 -1.20 -3.23
N GLY A 98 -0.38 -1.70 -4.41
CA GLY A 98 0.85 -1.34 -5.11
C GLY A 98 2.00 -2.33 -4.87
N CYS A 99 3.02 -2.30 -5.71
CA CYS A 99 4.18 -3.20 -5.62
C CYS A 99 5.44 -2.58 -6.21
N TRP A 100 6.59 -2.85 -5.57
CA TRP A 100 7.93 -2.45 -6.02
C TRP A 100 8.85 -3.67 -6.26
N ILE A 101 8.30 -4.88 -6.25
CA ILE A 101 9.03 -6.12 -6.50
C ILE A 101 8.78 -6.55 -7.95
N ALA A 102 9.83 -6.91 -8.65
CA ALA A 102 9.75 -7.39 -10.02
C ALA A 102 9.02 -8.75 -10.09
N PRO A 103 8.24 -9.04 -11.15
CA PRO A 103 7.44 -10.26 -11.24
C PRO A 103 8.21 -11.57 -11.09
N GLU A 104 9.46 -11.62 -11.53
CA GLU A 104 10.36 -12.77 -11.38
C GLU A 104 10.68 -13.11 -9.92
N ASP A 105 10.50 -12.14 -9.02
CA ASP A 105 10.71 -12.28 -7.57
C ASP A 105 9.43 -12.53 -6.78
N TRP A 106 8.27 -12.71 -7.42
CA TRP A 106 7.01 -13.07 -6.76
C TRP A 106 6.98 -14.56 -6.42
N LYS A 107 7.72 -14.93 -5.41
CA LYS A 107 7.89 -16.30 -4.92
C LYS A 107 8.33 -16.31 -3.47
N VAL A 108 8.14 -17.43 -2.81
CA VAL A 108 8.78 -17.66 -1.51
C VAL A 108 10.26 -17.90 -1.75
N HIS A 109 11.09 -16.92 -1.36
CA HIS A 109 12.54 -17.01 -1.47
C HIS A 109 13.14 -17.87 -0.36
N GLN A 110 14.32 -18.43 -0.58
CA GLN A 110 15.11 -19.08 0.47
C GLN A 110 15.55 -18.04 1.50
N LYS A 111 15.11 -18.23 2.75
CA LYS A 111 15.37 -17.28 3.84
C LYS A 111 16.61 -17.67 4.63
N THR A 112 17.64 -16.83 4.60
CA THR A 112 18.93 -17.04 5.28
C THR A 112 19.12 -16.12 6.48
N ARG A 113 18.36 -15.01 6.55
CA ARG A 113 18.42 -13.98 7.59
C ARG A 113 17.08 -13.86 8.32
N ASN A 114 17.07 -13.20 9.46
CA ASN A 114 15.84 -13.14 10.27
C ASN A 114 15.03 -11.88 10.01
N LEU A 115 15.50 -10.69 10.38
CA LEU A 115 14.69 -9.46 10.39
C LEU A 115 15.33 -8.32 9.62
N SER A 116 14.54 -7.69 8.75
CA SER A 116 14.89 -6.46 8.08
C SER A 116 13.93 -5.31 8.39
N VAL A 117 14.34 -4.11 8.05
CA VAL A 117 13.46 -2.95 7.92
C VAL A 117 13.90 -2.09 6.74
N ILE A 118 12.94 -1.66 5.93
CA ILE A 118 13.17 -0.69 4.85
C ILE A 118 12.53 0.64 5.25
N ALA A 119 13.33 1.68 5.37
CA ALA A 119 12.90 2.98 5.86
C ALA A 119 13.50 4.14 5.05
N SER A 120 12.73 5.22 4.93
CA SER A 120 13.22 6.51 4.44
C SER A 120 13.54 7.44 5.60
N ALA A 121 14.27 8.53 5.35
CA ALA A 121 14.56 9.56 6.36
C ALA A 121 13.33 10.40 6.77
N LYS A 122 12.18 10.28 6.09
CA LYS A 122 10.96 11.05 6.35
C LYS A 122 10.41 10.82 7.76
N ARG A 123 9.88 11.91 8.39
CA ARG A 123 9.34 11.90 9.77
C ARG A 123 8.03 12.68 9.91
N ASP A 124 7.31 12.94 8.81
CA ASP A 124 6.13 13.80 8.80
C ASP A 124 4.89 13.06 9.33
N MET A 125 4.78 11.77 8.99
CA MET A 125 3.63 10.94 9.33
C MET A 125 3.86 10.10 10.60
N PRO A 126 2.79 9.73 11.34
CA PRO A 126 2.89 8.93 12.56
C PRO A 126 3.67 7.63 12.37
N GLY A 127 3.39 6.89 11.31
CA GLY A 127 4.08 5.63 11.04
C GLY A 127 5.54 5.83 10.65
N GLN A 128 5.89 6.93 10.01
CA GLN A 128 7.29 7.27 9.75
C GLN A 128 8.04 7.51 11.09
N LYS A 129 7.44 8.28 12.01
CA LYS A 129 8.00 8.51 13.35
C LYS A 129 8.15 7.20 14.12
N LEU A 130 7.10 6.37 14.11
CA LEU A 130 7.09 5.05 14.73
C LEU A 130 8.22 4.16 14.20
N ARG A 131 8.42 4.14 12.89
CA ARG A 131 9.48 3.34 12.25
C ARG A 131 10.86 3.71 12.76
N HIS A 132 11.17 5.01 12.87
CA HIS A 132 12.44 5.47 13.45
C HIS A 132 12.56 5.17 14.94
N GLU A 133 11.47 5.25 15.69
CA GLU A 133 11.43 4.88 17.11
C GLU A 133 11.73 3.39 17.30
N VAL A 134 11.09 2.52 16.52
CA VAL A 134 11.31 1.06 16.53
C VAL A 134 12.75 0.73 16.17
N ILE A 135 13.28 1.32 15.10
CA ILE A 135 14.69 1.13 14.72
C ILE A 135 15.63 1.51 15.86
N ARG A 136 15.43 2.68 16.47
CA ARG A 136 16.28 3.15 17.57
C ARG A 136 16.22 2.23 18.80
N ARG A 137 15.04 1.69 19.13
CA ARG A 137 14.83 0.86 20.33
C ARG A 137 15.30 -0.56 20.15
N HIS A 138 15.22 -1.11 18.95
CA HIS A 138 15.39 -2.52 18.66
C HIS A 138 16.50 -2.80 17.62
N SER A 139 17.43 -1.85 17.42
CA SER A 139 18.50 -1.98 16.41
C SER A 139 19.35 -3.25 16.56
N SER A 140 19.55 -3.73 17.78
CA SER A 140 20.31 -4.95 18.05
C SER A 140 19.61 -6.26 17.62
N ALA A 141 18.29 -6.22 17.45
CA ALA A 141 17.48 -7.35 17.00
C ALA A 141 17.20 -7.31 15.47
N ILE A 142 17.60 -6.25 14.77
CA ILE A 142 17.36 -6.05 13.34
C ILE A 142 18.66 -6.35 12.57
N ASP A 143 18.64 -7.39 11.73
CA ASP A 143 19.82 -7.79 10.95
C ASP A 143 20.21 -6.76 9.88
N ALA A 144 19.22 -6.05 9.33
CA ALA A 144 19.46 -5.00 8.35
C ALA A 144 18.49 -3.84 8.44
N ILE A 145 19.04 -2.63 8.50
CA ILE A 145 18.31 -1.36 8.43
C ILE A 145 18.66 -0.72 7.08
N LEU A 146 17.68 -0.65 6.19
CA LEU A 146 17.85 -0.38 4.78
C LEU A 146 17.02 0.82 4.32
N GLY A 147 17.41 1.38 3.17
CA GLY A 147 16.69 2.42 2.48
C GLY A 147 17.27 3.82 2.67
N ARG A 148 16.63 4.80 2.06
CA ARG A 148 17.14 6.18 1.96
C ARG A 148 17.25 6.86 3.33
N GLY A 149 18.48 7.16 3.74
CA GLY A 149 18.81 7.69 5.08
C GLY A 149 19.36 6.63 6.05
N TYR A 150 19.50 5.40 5.56
CA TYR A 150 20.20 4.26 6.15
C TYR A 150 21.13 3.64 5.11
N ARG A 151 21.35 2.33 5.14
CA ARG A 151 22.08 1.65 4.07
C ARG A 151 21.21 1.64 2.81
N GLU A 152 21.60 2.38 1.79
CA GLU A 152 20.88 2.44 0.52
C GLU A 152 20.85 1.07 -0.18
N ILE A 153 19.78 0.83 -0.93
CA ILE A 153 19.51 -0.37 -1.70
C ILE A 153 19.09 0.01 -3.12
N ALA A 154 19.45 -0.78 -4.10
CA ALA A 154 19.02 -0.60 -5.49
C ALA A 154 17.56 -1.01 -5.69
N GLY A 155 17.10 -2.03 -4.95
CA GLY A 155 15.73 -2.51 -4.99
C GLY A 155 15.28 -3.11 -3.67
N LYS A 156 13.97 -3.10 -3.41
CA LYS A 156 13.41 -3.61 -2.15
C LYS A 156 13.65 -5.10 -1.95
N ILE A 157 13.88 -5.86 -3.01
CA ILE A 157 14.21 -7.29 -2.93
C ILE A 157 15.44 -7.56 -2.04
N GLU A 158 16.42 -6.65 -2.00
CA GLU A 158 17.60 -6.77 -1.15
C GLU A 158 17.27 -6.78 0.36
N GLY A 159 16.15 -6.17 0.73
CA GLY A 159 15.67 -6.14 2.10
C GLY A 159 14.58 -7.16 2.42
N LEU A 160 14.13 -7.92 1.44
CA LEU A 160 13.02 -8.85 1.60
C LEU A 160 13.39 -10.28 1.20
N GLY A 161 14.08 -10.48 0.08
CA GLY A 161 14.35 -11.81 -0.48
C GLY A 161 14.96 -12.78 0.55
N ASP A 162 16.03 -12.38 1.20
CA ASP A 162 16.77 -13.22 2.17
C ASP A 162 16.15 -13.26 3.57
N TYR A 163 15.21 -12.37 3.89
CA TYR A 163 14.73 -12.16 5.25
C TYR A 163 13.42 -12.90 5.52
N ARG A 164 13.34 -13.60 6.65
CA ARG A 164 12.11 -14.26 7.12
C ARG A 164 11.04 -13.25 7.46
N TYR A 165 11.44 -12.15 8.09
CA TYR A 165 10.56 -11.08 8.58
C TYR A 165 11.01 -9.72 8.10
N SER A 166 10.07 -8.79 7.98
CA SER A 166 10.36 -7.38 7.77
C SER A 166 9.38 -6.49 8.54
N LEU A 167 9.90 -5.43 9.15
CA LEU A 167 9.07 -4.40 9.79
C LEU A 167 8.35 -3.58 8.72
N ALA A 168 7.07 -3.90 8.50
CA ALA A 168 6.21 -3.22 7.54
C ALA A 168 5.27 -2.25 8.28
N ILE A 169 5.69 -1.00 8.39
CA ILE A 169 4.95 0.06 9.10
C ILE A 169 4.41 1.06 8.08
N GLU A 170 3.09 1.15 7.97
CA GLU A 170 2.41 2.10 7.10
C GLU A 170 2.60 3.56 7.55
N ASN A 171 2.24 4.52 6.72
CA ASN A 171 2.33 5.94 7.07
C ASN A 171 1.34 6.34 8.18
N CYS A 172 0.19 5.66 8.23
CA CYS A 172 -0.81 5.82 9.28
C CYS A 172 -1.53 4.49 9.57
N ARG A 173 -2.27 4.43 10.67
CA ARG A 173 -3.11 3.30 11.05
C ARG A 173 -4.56 3.63 10.73
N GLN A 174 -5.15 2.88 9.79
CA GLN A 174 -6.51 3.09 9.32
C GLN A 174 -7.09 1.80 8.73
N ASN A 175 -8.38 1.54 8.94
CA ASN A 175 -9.08 0.44 8.30
C ASN A 175 -9.00 0.56 6.76
N TYR A 176 -8.88 -0.57 6.10
CA TYR A 176 -8.83 -0.71 4.63
C TYR A 176 -7.63 -0.04 3.95
N TYR A 177 -6.71 0.56 4.71
CA TYR A 177 -5.49 1.19 4.19
C TYR A 177 -4.28 0.28 4.34
N PHE A 178 -3.80 -0.24 3.25
CA PHE A 178 -2.51 -0.93 3.13
C PHE A 178 -1.86 -0.56 1.80
N SER A 179 -0.55 -0.61 1.74
CA SER A 179 0.22 -0.14 0.60
C SER A 179 1.26 -1.19 0.16
N GLU A 180 2.10 -0.79 -0.79
CA GLU A 180 3.23 -1.58 -1.28
C GLU A 180 4.14 -2.13 -0.16
N LYS A 181 4.16 -1.54 1.03
CA LYS A 181 4.99 -2.01 2.14
C LYS A 181 4.58 -3.39 2.62
N LEU A 182 3.28 -3.64 2.66
CA LEU A 182 2.73 -4.95 2.98
C LEU A 182 2.85 -5.89 1.79
N ILE A 183 2.41 -5.44 0.60
CA ILE A 183 2.34 -6.27 -0.61
C ILE A 183 3.72 -6.80 -0.99
N ASP A 184 4.77 -5.97 -0.95
CA ASP A 184 6.15 -6.36 -1.25
C ASP A 184 6.65 -7.49 -0.33
N CYS A 185 6.31 -7.44 0.97
CA CYS A 185 6.62 -8.52 1.91
C CYS A 185 5.92 -9.82 1.49
N LEU A 186 4.61 -9.76 1.26
CA LEU A 186 3.80 -10.95 0.95
C LEU A 186 4.25 -11.61 -0.35
N LEU A 187 4.55 -10.82 -1.39
CA LEU A 187 4.99 -11.32 -2.70
C LEU A 187 6.35 -12.00 -2.66
N THR A 188 7.21 -11.67 -1.70
CA THR A 188 8.54 -12.27 -1.54
C THR A 188 8.59 -13.41 -0.53
N GLY A 189 7.44 -13.79 0.02
CA GLY A 189 7.35 -14.78 1.10
C GLY A 189 7.97 -14.31 2.41
N THR A 190 8.09 -13.00 2.62
CA THR A 190 8.57 -12.40 3.87
C THR A 190 7.38 -12.13 4.78
N VAL A 191 7.42 -12.58 6.02
CA VAL A 191 6.37 -12.32 7.02
C VAL A 191 6.46 -10.86 7.46
N PRO A 192 5.44 -10.02 7.22
CA PRO A 192 5.43 -8.65 7.71
C PRO A 192 5.16 -8.62 9.22
N ILE A 193 6.01 -7.96 9.98
CA ILE A 193 5.69 -7.48 11.32
C ILE A 193 5.03 -6.12 11.11
N TYR A 194 3.70 -6.12 11.17
CA TYR A 194 2.86 -5.12 10.52
C TYR A 194 2.20 -4.14 11.48
N TRP A 195 2.32 -2.86 11.16
CA TRP A 195 1.54 -1.78 11.76
C TRP A 195 0.89 -0.93 10.67
N GLY A 196 -0.45 -0.95 10.61
CA GLY A 196 -1.17 -0.22 9.55
C GLY A 196 -2.66 -0.47 9.63
N CYS A 197 -3.19 -1.32 8.78
CA CYS A 197 -4.60 -1.61 8.62
C CYS A 197 -5.13 -2.55 9.71
N PRO A 198 -6.01 -2.10 10.65
CA PRO A 198 -6.61 -3.00 11.65
C PRO A 198 -7.49 -4.09 11.03
N SER A 199 -8.14 -3.77 9.91
CA SER A 199 -9.01 -4.70 9.17
C SER A 199 -8.26 -5.60 8.17
N ILE A 200 -6.94 -5.75 8.31
CA ILE A 200 -6.11 -6.48 7.32
C ILE A 200 -6.54 -7.93 7.11
N GLY A 201 -7.09 -8.56 8.13
CA GLY A 201 -7.62 -9.91 8.05
C GLY A 201 -8.84 -10.11 7.14
N LEU A 202 -9.44 -9.03 6.60
CA LEU A 202 -10.45 -9.12 5.55
C LEU A 202 -9.84 -9.38 4.16
N PHE A 203 -8.55 -9.15 4.02
CA PHE A 203 -7.82 -9.23 2.74
C PHE A 203 -6.82 -10.37 2.70
N PHE A 204 -6.22 -10.70 3.84
CA PHE A 204 -5.12 -11.65 3.95
C PHE A 204 -5.29 -12.60 5.15
N ASP A 205 -4.64 -13.74 5.07
CA ASP A 205 -4.56 -14.69 6.17
C ASP A 205 -3.66 -14.13 7.28
N LYS A 206 -4.26 -13.96 8.46
CA LYS A 206 -3.57 -13.38 9.64
C LYS A 206 -2.41 -14.24 10.14
N GLU A 207 -2.42 -15.54 9.91
CA GLU A 207 -1.32 -16.43 10.31
C GLU A 207 -0.01 -16.12 9.57
N GLY A 208 -0.11 -15.54 8.38
CA GLY A 208 1.05 -15.07 7.60
C GLY A 208 1.47 -13.62 7.89
N ILE A 209 0.86 -12.95 8.89
CA ILE A 209 1.11 -11.55 9.25
C ILE A 209 1.23 -11.45 10.77
N ILE A 210 2.27 -10.80 11.29
CA ILE A 210 2.41 -10.50 12.71
C ILE A 210 1.99 -9.04 12.94
N ALA A 211 0.71 -8.82 13.22
CA ALA A 211 0.22 -7.47 13.49
C ALA A 211 0.54 -7.04 14.93
N PHE A 212 1.00 -5.81 15.10
CA PHE A 212 1.14 -5.18 16.42
C PHE A 212 0.42 -3.83 16.45
N GLU A 213 -0.02 -3.44 17.64
CA GLU A 213 -0.75 -2.19 17.84
C GLU A 213 0.12 -1.13 18.52
N HIS A 214 0.84 -1.53 19.54
CA HIS A 214 1.68 -0.64 20.33
C HIS A 214 3.16 -1.01 20.21
N PRO A 215 4.08 -0.01 20.16
CA PRO A 215 5.53 -0.27 20.09
C PRO A 215 6.07 -1.13 21.24
N ARG A 216 5.41 -1.08 22.41
CA ARG A 216 5.78 -1.88 23.58
C ARG A 216 5.60 -3.39 23.37
N ASP A 217 4.67 -3.78 22.48
CA ASP A 217 4.36 -5.19 22.21
C ASP A 217 5.43 -5.85 21.33
N LEU A 218 6.20 -5.02 20.62
CA LEU A 218 7.16 -5.46 19.63
C LEU A 218 8.33 -6.25 20.28
N GLY A 219 8.73 -5.93 21.51
CA GLY A 219 9.79 -6.67 22.21
C GLY A 219 9.47 -8.15 22.30
N LEU A 220 8.26 -8.50 22.74
CA LEU A 220 7.79 -9.89 22.85
C LEU A 220 7.71 -10.58 21.48
N VAL A 221 7.29 -9.86 20.45
CA VAL A 221 7.26 -10.37 19.08
C VAL A 221 8.67 -10.73 18.61
N LEU A 222 9.65 -9.85 18.84
CA LEU A 222 11.03 -10.03 18.39
C LEU A 222 11.75 -11.21 19.11
N GLU A 223 11.33 -11.56 20.32
CA GLU A 223 11.84 -12.73 21.04
C GLU A 223 11.29 -14.06 20.49
N GLN A 224 10.14 -14.04 19.80
CA GLN A 224 9.45 -15.25 19.33
C GLN A 224 9.72 -15.56 17.86
N ILE A 225 10.20 -14.61 17.07
CA ILE A 225 10.45 -14.80 15.65
C ILE A 225 11.77 -15.55 15.39
N GLY A 226 11.71 -16.49 14.48
CA GLY A 226 12.89 -17.30 14.11
C GLY A 226 12.57 -18.33 13.05
N PRO A 227 13.53 -19.20 12.69
CA PRO A 227 13.33 -20.21 11.65
C PRO A 227 12.11 -21.10 11.90
N GLU A 228 11.94 -21.62 13.12
CA GLU A 228 10.84 -22.53 13.46
C GLU A 228 9.46 -21.85 13.38
N ASP A 229 9.36 -20.58 13.84
CA ASP A 229 8.11 -19.82 13.70
C ASP A 229 7.80 -19.54 12.21
N TYR A 230 8.82 -19.20 11.42
CA TYR A 230 8.68 -18.99 9.99
C TYR A 230 8.17 -20.23 9.26
N GLU A 231 8.76 -21.41 9.54
CA GLU A 231 8.35 -22.68 8.93
C GLU A 231 6.89 -23.02 9.25
N ARG A 232 6.43 -22.79 10.47
CA ARG A 232 5.02 -22.96 10.84
C ARG A 232 4.06 -22.09 10.05
N ARG A 233 4.53 -20.91 9.60
CA ARG A 233 3.72 -19.93 8.83
C ARG A 233 3.71 -20.19 7.33
N LEU A 234 4.54 -21.09 6.80
CA LEU A 234 4.66 -21.32 5.35
C LEU A 234 3.31 -21.50 4.62
N PRO A 235 2.32 -22.28 5.13
CA PRO A 235 1.04 -22.42 4.46
C PRO A 235 0.28 -21.07 4.32
N ALA A 236 0.34 -20.21 5.31
CA ALA A 236 -0.29 -18.89 5.28
C ALA A 236 0.51 -17.91 4.42
N ILE A 237 1.85 -18.01 4.43
CA ILE A 237 2.74 -17.23 3.56
C ILE A 237 2.40 -17.50 2.10
N GLN A 238 2.23 -18.75 1.71
CA GLN A 238 1.88 -19.11 0.33
C GLN A 238 0.49 -18.58 -0.05
N ARG A 239 -0.51 -18.72 0.82
CA ARG A 239 -1.85 -18.15 0.57
C ARG A 239 -1.79 -16.62 0.40
N ASN A 240 -1.03 -15.94 1.25
CA ASN A 240 -0.89 -14.49 1.20
C ASN A 240 -0.14 -14.02 -0.04
N LEU A 241 0.86 -14.76 -0.52
CA LEU A 241 1.54 -14.48 -1.77
C LEU A 241 0.55 -14.48 -2.94
N ASP A 242 -0.32 -15.48 -3.02
CA ASP A 242 -1.32 -15.57 -4.10
C ASP A 242 -2.41 -14.49 -3.97
N LEU A 243 -2.82 -14.16 -2.75
CA LEU A 243 -3.76 -13.06 -2.51
C LEU A 243 -3.15 -11.70 -2.87
N ALA A 244 -1.86 -11.48 -2.55
CA ALA A 244 -1.17 -10.21 -2.78
C ALA A 244 -1.08 -9.83 -4.27
N LYS A 245 -1.02 -10.83 -5.17
CA LYS A 245 -1.03 -10.61 -6.63
C LYS A 245 -2.24 -9.80 -7.10
N ARG A 246 -3.36 -9.83 -6.39
CA ARG A 246 -4.56 -9.06 -6.71
C ARG A 246 -4.41 -7.55 -6.47
N TYR A 247 -3.41 -7.16 -5.68
CA TYR A 247 -3.22 -5.78 -5.21
C TYR A 247 -1.95 -5.13 -5.75
N VAL A 248 -1.27 -5.76 -6.71
CA VAL A 248 -0.02 -5.21 -7.29
C VAL A 248 -0.27 -4.01 -8.18
N TYR A 249 -1.43 -3.95 -8.83
CA TYR A 249 -1.85 -2.86 -9.70
C TYR A 249 -3.09 -2.17 -9.13
N PRO A 250 -2.96 -1.04 -8.43
CA PRO A 250 -4.11 -0.26 -7.96
C PRO A 250 -5.06 0.14 -9.09
N GLU A 251 -4.52 0.38 -10.27
CA GLU A 251 -5.25 0.74 -11.48
C GLU A 251 -6.23 -0.34 -11.95
N ALA A 252 -5.94 -1.61 -11.67
CA ALA A 252 -6.86 -2.71 -11.96
C ALA A 252 -8.16 -2.59 -11.14
N HIS A 253 -8.07 -2.16 -9.87
CA HIS A 253 -9.23 -1.92 -9.03
C HIS A 253 -10.03 -0.69 -9.48
N VAL A 254 -9.33 0.34 -10.00
CA VAL A 254 -10.00 1.49 -10.64
C VAL A 254 -10.79 1.01 -11.84
N TRP A 255 -10.17 0.24 -12.74
CA TRP A 255 -10.83 -0.31 -13.93
C TRP A 255 -12.06 -1.14 -13.56
N GLU A 256 -11.94 -2.10 -12.66
CA GLU A 256 -13.06 -2.89 -12.16
C GLU A 256 -14.22 -2.04 -11.59
N SER A 257 -13.88 -0.89 -11.03
CA SER A 257 -14.85 0.02 -10.43
C SER A 257 -15.57 0.92 -11.43
N ILE A 258 -15.04 1.07 -12.65
CA ILE A 258 -15.59 1.98 -13.68
C ILE A 258 -16.01 1.31 -14.97
N ARG A 259 -15.68 0.02 -15.20
CA ARG A 259 -15.97 -0.69 -16.46
C ARG A 259 -17.45 -0.80 -16.81
N ASP A 260 -18.35 -0.60 -15.86
CA ASP A 260 -19.80 -0.52 -16.05
C ASP A 260 -20.27 0.81 -16.66
N LEU A 261 -19.35 1.73 -16.96
CA LEU A 261 -19.63 3.03 -17.55
C LEU A 261 -19.44 3.04 -19.08
N PHE A 262 -18.95 1.91 -19.63
CA PHE A 262 -18.68 1.72 -21.06
C PHE A 262 -19.62 0.63 -21.69
#